data_c786f97baca50ea0902c8094ead309d0
#
_entry.id   c786f97baca50ea0902c8094ead309d0
#
_cell.length_a   1.000
_cell.length_b   1.000
_cell.length_c   1.000
_cell.angle_alpha   90.00
_cell.angle_beta   90.00
_cell.angle_gamma   90.00
#
_symmetry.space_group_name_H-M   'P 1'
#
loop_
_entity.id
_entity.type
_entity.pdbx_description
1 polymer ?
#
loop_
_entity_poly.entity_id
_entity_poly.type
_entity_poly.pdbx_seq_one_letter_code
_entity_poly.pdbx_strand_id
1 'polypeptide(L)'
;MLKMVTIGVYGFDRASFLRRLRHADVRRLLDVRQRRGVRGPEYAWANSLRLQAALAHAGIAYEHHPELAPTTELRHLQYAEDDRQGVGKRSRRELAAEYTRRYTAEILDHADLTPILSVLLDGGTAALFCVESDPGACHRSLIARRLAERHHVTVEHLRPW
;
A
#
# COMPACT_ATOMS: atom_id res chain seq x y z
N MET A 1 3.10 18.55 11.79
CA MET A 1 3.20 18.13 10.40
C MET A 1 2.67 16.71 10.26
N LEU A 2 1.77 16.49 9.32
CA LEU A 2 1.20 15.16 9.09
C LEU A 2 2.22 14.27 8.39
N LYS A 3 2.36 13.03 8.88
CA LYS A 3 3.32 12.08 8.34
C LYS A 3 2.64 10.75 8.02
N MET A 4 2.99 10.20 6.87
CA MET A 4 2.53 8.90 6.42
C MET A 4 3.73 8.12 5.88
N VAL A 5 3.70 6.82 6.04
CA VAL A 5 4.64 5.92 5.37
C VAL A 5 3.89 5.00 4.44
N THR A 6 4.58 4.39 3.50
CA THR A 6 4.03 3.30 2.68
C THR A 6 4.91 2.08 2.82
N ILE A 7 4.33 0.90 2.68
CA ILE A 7 5.05 -0.36 2.82
C ILE A 7 4.40 -1.42 1.92
N GLY A 8 5.22 -2.33 1.39
CA GLY A 8 4.76 -3.47 0.60
C GLY A 8 5.01 -4.79 1.33
N VAL A 9 4.73 -5.89 0.66
CA VAL A 9 4.90 -7.25 1.19
C VAL A 9 6.23 -7.86 0.72
N TYR A 10 6.50 -7.76 -0.58
CA TYR A 10 7.63 -8.47 -1.17
C TYR A 10 8.96 -8.00 -0.60
N GLY A 11 9.81 -8.96 -0.28
CA GLY A 11 11.10 -8.72 0.33
C GLY A 11 11.09 -8.75 1.87
N PHE A 12 9.91 -8.83 2.49
CA PHE A 12 9.79 -8.99 3.93
C PHE A 12 9.38 -10.41 4.32
N ASP A 13 9.78 -10.84 5.51
CA ASP A 13 9.08 -11.88 6.27
C ASP A 13 8.22 -11.18 7.34
N ARG A 14 7.45 -11.97 8.10
CA ARG A 14 6.59 -11.40 9.15
C ARG A 14 7.39 -10.59 10.17
N ALA A 15 8.50 -11.14 10.64
CA ALA A 15 9.30 -10.50 11.69
C ALA A 15 9.92 -9.18 11.22
N SER A 16 10.51 -9.17 10.03
CA SER A 16 11.12 -7.97 9.48
C SER A 16 10.09 -6.90 9.12
N PHE A 17 8.91 -7.33 8.65
CA PHE A 17 7.80 -6.42 8.36
C PHE A 17 7.35 -5.68 9.63
N LEU A 18 7.07 -6.43 10.69
CA LEU A 18 6.65 -5.83 11.97
C LEU A 18 7.74 -4.95 12.57
N ARG A 19 8.99 -5.37 12.48
CA ARG A 19 10.13 -4.59 12.98
C ARG A 19 10.24 -3.26 12.21
N ARG A 20 10.05 -3.28 10.89
CA ARG A 20 10.10 -2.08 10.06
C ARG A 20 8.99 -1.09 10.44
N LEU A 21 7.78 -1.59 10.68
CA LEU A 21 6.67 -0.77 11.12
C LEU A 21 6.93 -0.15 12.51
N ARG A 22 7.44 -0.94 13.43
CA ARG A 22 7.76 -0.45 14.77
C ARG A 22 8.84 0.62 14.74
N HIS A 23 9.88 0.40 13.93
CA HIS A 23 10.96 1.37 13.78
C HIS A 23 10.48 2.71 13.23
N ALA A 24 9.47 2.69 12.38
CA ALA A 24 8.85 3.89 11.83
C ALA A 24 7.73 4.45 12.73
N ASP A 25 7.53 3.86 13.91
CA ASP A 25 6.50 4.25 14.88
C ASP A 25 5.08 4.22 14.31
N VAL A 26 4.81 3.23 13.46
CA VAL A 26 3.49 3.08 12.83
C VAL A 26 2.47 2.61 13.88
N ARG A 27 1.36 3.32 13.97
CA ARG A 27 0.25 3.01 14.87
C ARG A 27 -0.94 2.40 14.16
N ARG A 28 -1.05 2.61 12.86
CA ARG A 28 -2.18 2.14 12.07
C ARG A 28 -1.76 1.77 10.66
N LEU A 29 -2.20 0.61 10.20
CA LEU A 29 -1.93 0.14 8.84
C LEU A 29 -3.23 0.24 8.04
N LEU A 30 -3.16 0.93 6.90
CA LEU A 30 -4.27 1.16 5.99
C LEU A 30 -4.07 0.28 4.75
N ASP A 31 -4.84 -0.80 4.68
CA ASP A 31 -4.75 -1.79 3.61
C ASP A 31 -5.56 -1.33 2.40
N VAL A 32 -4.89 -1.03 1.31
CA VAL A 32 -5.52 -0.55 0.07
C VAL A 32 -5.53 -1.60 -1.04
N ARG A 33 -5.36 -2.88 -0.67
CA ARG A 33 -5.40 -3.99 -1.63
C ARG A 33 -6.84 -4.31 -2.03
N GLN A 34 -7.02 -4.73 -3.28
CA GLN A 34 -8.28 -5.33 -3.72
C GLN A 34 -8.40 -6.75 -3.17
N ARG A 35 -7.38 -7.58 -3.41
CA ARG A 35 -7.27 -8.93 -2.85
C ARG A 35 -6.29 -8.90 -1.69
N ARG A 36 -6.73 -9.40 -0.54
CA ARG A 36 -5.94 -9.39 0.68
C ARG A 36 -5.24 -10.73 0.94
N GLY A 37 -4.95 -11.46 -0.14
CA GLY A 37 -4.15 -12.67 -0.13
C GLY A 37 -2.93 -12.50 -1.01
N VAL A 38 -1.83 -13.16 -0.68
CA VAL A 38 -0.58 -13.12 -1.43
C VAL A 38 -0.15 -14.55 -1.72
N ARG A 39 0.22 -14.83 -2.97
CA ARG A 39 0.66 -16.15 -3.38
C ARG A 39 2.04 -16.48 -2.82
N GLY A 40 2.23 -17.74 -2.48
CA GLY A 40 3.49 -18.28 -2.00
C GLY A 40 3.47 -18.49 -0.49
N PRO A 41 4.01 -19.64 -0.01
CA PRO A 41 4.03 -19.94 1.42
C PRO A 41 4.88 -18.94 2.20
N GLU A 42 5.90 -18.36 1.58
CA GLU A 42 6.78 -17.35 2.19
C GLU A 42 6.04 -16.04 2.50
N TYR A 43 4.88 -15.80 1.88
CA TYR A 43 4.08 -14.60 2.08
C TYR A 43 2.72 -14.87 2.72
N ALA A 44 2.50 -16.09 3.22
CA ALA A 44 1.22 -16.44 3.87
C ALA A 44 0.90 -15.55 5.07
N TRP A 45 1.91 -14.99 5.73
CA TRP A 45 1.76 -14.06 6.84
C TRP A 45 1.02 -12.78 6.45
N ALA A 46 1.05 -12.40 5.16
CA ALA A 46 0.42 -11.19 4.65
C ALA A 46 -1.05 -11.39 4.26
N ASN A 47 -1.56 -12.63 4.33
CA ASN A 47 -2.98 -12.89 4.10
C ASN A 47 -3.81 -12.27 5.23
N SER A 48 -4.96 -11.71 4.88
CA SER A 48 -5.73 -10.80 5.73
C SER A 48 -5.85 -11.22 7.20
N LEU A 49 -6.35 -12.42 7.47
CA LEU A 49 -6.59 -12.83 8.87
C LEU A 49 -5.29 -13.00 9.67
N ARG A 50 -4.26 -13.54 9.05
CA ARG A 50 -2.94 -13.70 9.69
C ARG A 50 -2.29 -12.37 9.94
N LEU A 51 -2.36 -11.47 8.95
CA LEU A 51 -1.81 -10.12 9.07
C LEU A 51 -2.49 -9.35 10.20
N GLN A 52 -3.82 -9.37 10.24
CA GLN A 52 -4.58 -8.68 11.28
C GLN A 52 -4.22 -9.19 12.68
N ALA A 53 -4.08 -10.50 12.83
CA ALA A 53 -3.69 -11.09 14.12
C ALA A 53 -2.28 -10.64 14.54
N ALA A 54 -1.33 -10.64 13.60
CA ALA A 54 0.04 -10.21 13.88
C ALA A 54 0.11 -8.71 14.23
N LEU A 55 -0.64 -7.87 13.53
CA LEU A 55 -0.70 -6.43 13.82
C LEU A 55 -1.34 -6.17 15.19
N ALA A 56 -2.44 -6.83 15.51
CA ALA A 56 -3.10 -6.69 16.80
C ALA A 56 -2.16 -7.07 17.95
N HIS A 57 -1.42 -8.15 17.79
CA HIS A 57 -0.42 -8.59 18.78
C HIS A 57 0.70 -7.56 18.94
N ALA A 58 1.03 -6.83 17.88
CA ALA A 58 2.04 -5.78 17.89
C ALA A 58 1.50 -4.42 18.35
N GLY A 59 0.20 -4.31 18.64
CA GLY A 59 -0.43 -3.05 19.03
C GLY A 59 -0.65 -2.08 17.88
N ILE A 60 -0.71 -2.57 16.65
CA ILE A 60 -0.95 -1.76 15.45
C ILE A 60 -2.38 -1.98 14.98
N ALA A 61 -3.15 -0.90 14.85
CA ALA A 61 -4.51 -0.96 14.34
C ALA A 61 -4.51 -1.27 12.83
N TYR A 62 -5.56 -1.92 12.36
CA TYR A 62 -5.72 -2.29 10.95
C TYR A 62 -7.04 -1.75 10.42
N GLU A 63 -6.99 -1.15 9.23
CA GLU A 63 -8.18 -0.73 8.48
C GLU A 63 -8.05 -1.19 7.04
N HIS A 64 -9.14 -1.67 6.47
CA HIS A 64 -9.22 -1.96 5.04
C HIS A 64 -9.96 -0.84 4.33
N HIS A 65 -9.36 -0.31 3.26
CA HIS A 65 -9.91 0.76 2.43
C HIS A 65 -10.14 0.27 1.00
N PRO A 66 -11.16 -0.58 0.77
CA PRO A 66 -11.42 -1.14 -0.56
C PRO A 66 -11.79 -0.08 -1.60
N GLU A 67 -12.29 1.07 -1.17
CA GLU A 67 -12.61 2.20 -2.05
C GLU A 67 -11.38 2.78 -2.74
N LEU A 68 -10.19 2.52 -2.21
CA LEU A 68 -8.92 2.95 -2.79
C LEU A 68 -8.23 1.83 -3.59
N ALA A 69 -8.81 0.63 -3.58
CA ALA A 69 -8.24 -0.49 -4.33
C ALA A 69 -8.48 -0.34 -5.83
N PRO A 70 -7.57 -0.86 -6.68
CA PRO A 70 -7.81 -0.89 -8.11
C PRO A 70 -8.91 -1.89 -8.44
N THR A 71 -9.57 -1.68 -9.58
CA THR A 71 -10.53 -2.66 -10.10
C THR A 71 -9.79 -3.87 -10.70
N THR A 72 -10.51 -4.97 -10.89
CA THR A 72 -9.96 -6.15 -11.57
C THR A 72 -9.49 -5.80 -12.99
N GLU A 73 -10.25 -4.96 -13.70
CA GLU A 73 -9.89 -4.50 -15.04
C GLU A 73 -8.54 -3.76 -15.05
N LEU A 74 -8.35 -2.83 -14.10
CA LEU A 74 -7.08 -2.11 -13.97
C LEU A 74 -5.91 -3.04 -13.64
N ARG A 75 -6.14 -4.02 -12.78
CA ARG A 75 -5.11 -5.00 -12.45
C ARG A 75 -4.71 -5.82 -13.66
N HIS A 76 -5.67 -6.26 -14.48
CA HIS A 76 -5.40 -7.00 -15.70
C HIS A 76 -4.69 -6.15 -16.74
N LEU A 77 -5.03 -4.87 -16.84
CA LEU A 77 -4.32 -3.92 -17.73
C LEU A 77 -2.83 -3.87 -17.35
N GLN A 78 -2.53 -3.78 -16.06
CA GLN A 78 -1.15 -3.75 -15.60
C GLN A 78 -0.43 -5.07 -15.88
N TYR A 79 -1.09 -6.21 -15.66
CA TYR A 79 -0.49 -7.52 -15.94
C TYR A 79 -0.19 -7.70 -17.42
N ALA A 80 -1.05 -7.22 -18.30
CA ALA A 80 -0.79 -7.26 -19.74
C ALA A 80 0.44 -6.43 -20.11
N GLU A 81 0.62 -5.27 -19.48
CA GLU A 81 1.82 -4.46 -19.69
C GLU A 81 3.07 -5.13 -19.14
N ASP A 82 2.96 -5.77 -17.96
CA ASP A 82 4.07 -6.54 -17.37
C ASP A 82 4.52 -7.65 -18.32
N ASP A 83 3.57 -8.39 -18.89
CA ASP A 83 3.87 -9.47 -19.85
C ASP A 83 4.56 -8.93 -21.09
N ARG A 84 4.10 -7.79 -21.59
CA ARG A 84 4.70 -7.14 -22.76
C ARG A 84 6.14 -6.71 -22.50
N GLN A 85 6.45 -6.27 -21.28
CA GLN A 85 7.80 -5.85 -20.88
C GLN A 85 8.67 -7.00 -20.36
N GLY A 86 8.12 -8.21 -20.22
CA GLY A 86 8.85 -9.35 -19.70
C GLY A 86 9.15 -9.26 -18.21
N VAL A 87 8.31 -8.55 -17.45
CA VAL A 87 8.45 -8.43 -15.98
C VAL A 87 7.26 -9.07 -15.29
N GLY A 88 7.46 -9.50 -14.05
CA GLY A 88 6.40 -10.00 -13.19
C GLY A 88 6.03 -9.01 -12.11
N LYS A 89 4.96 -9.31 -11.39
CA LYS A 89 4.48 -8.47 -10.29
C LYS A 89 5.56 -8.22 -9.23
N ARG A 90 6.41 -9.20 -8.98
CA ARG A 90 7.48 -9.10 -7.96
C ARG A 90 8.68 -8.28 -8.43
N SER A 91 8.86 -8.14 -9.74
CA SER A 91 10.02 -7.45 -10.34
C SER A 91 9.68 -6.12 -11.00
N ARG A 92 8.40 -5.82 -11.16
CA ARG A 92 7.95 -4.55 -11.73
C ARG A 92 8.41 -3.38 -10.86
N ARG A 93 8.85 -2.29 -11.51
CA ARG A 93 9.35 -1.08 -10.82
C ARG A 93 8.48 0.13 -11.02
N GLU A 94 7.66 0.14 -12.06
CA GLU A 94 6.78 1.28 -12.36
C GLU A 94 5.44 0.79 -12.90
N LEU A 95 4.42 1.60 -12.73
CA LEU A 95 3.09 1.34 -13.26
C LEU A 95 3.04 1.78 -14.73
N ALA A 96 2.23 1.07 -15.53
CA ALA A 96 1.91 1.49 -16.88
C ALA A 96 1.25 2.89 -16.85
N ALA A 97 1.60 3.73 -17.83
CA ALA A 97 1.04 5.08 -17.92
C ALA A 97 -0.50 5.06 -17.99
N GLU A 98 -1.07 4.11 -18.74
CA GLU A 98 -2.52 3.96 -18.85
C GLU A 98 -3.17 3.53 -17.53
N TYR A 99 -2.51 2.65 -16.76
CA TYR A 99 -2.98 2.29 -15.44
C TYR A 99 -3.05 3.53 -14.53
N THR A 100 -1.96 4.29 -14.48
CA THR A 100 -1.87 5.50 -13.64
C THR A 100 -2.97 6.50 -14.02
N ARG A 101 -3.16 6.75 -15.31
CA ARG A 101 -4.19 7.67 -15.80
C ARG A 101 -5.58 7.21 -15.39
N ARG A 102 -5.90 5.95 -15.60
CA ARG A 102 -7.22 5.39 -15.31
C ARG A 102 -7.49 5.27 -13.81
N TYR A 103 -6.50 4.80 -13.04
CA TYR A 103 -6.64 4.74 -11.59
C TYR A 103 -6.92 6.14 -11.02
N THR A 104 -6.19 7.14 -11.48
CA THR A 104 -6.38 8.52 -11.04
C THR A 104 -7.79 9.01 -11.39
N ALA A 105 -8.23 8.85 -12.64
CA ALA A 105 -9.51 9.36 -13.10
C ALA A 105 -10.71 8.58 -12.51
N GLU A 106 -10.59 7.26 -12.40
CA GLU A 106 -11.72 6.39 -12.05
C GLU A 106 -11.84 6.15 -10.55
N ILE A 107 -10.75 6.22 -9.80
CA ILE A 107 -10.73 5.91 -8.37
C ILE A 107 -10.30 7.12 -7.55
N LEU A 108 -9.08 7.59 -7.74
CA LEU A 108 -8.48 8.58 -6.84
C LEU A 108 -9.20 9.94 -6.90
N ASP A 109 -9.61 10.40 -8.08
CA ASP A 109 -10.33 11.67 -8.23
C ASP A 109 -11.72 11.63 -7.60
N HIS A 110 -12.30 10.46 -7.40
CA HIS A 110 -13.61 10.27 -6.77
C HIS A 110 -13.51 9.85 -5.31
N ALA A 111 -12.31 9.59 -4.80
CA ALA A 111 -12.11 9.12 -3.45
C ALA A 111 -12.23 10.26 -2.44
N ASP A 112 -12.87 9.97 -1.31
CA ASP A 112 -12.84 10.84 -0.15
C ASP A 112 -11.66 10.44 0.73
N LEU A 113 -10.64 11.29 0.82
CA LEU A 113 -9.45 11.05 1.62
C LEU A 113 -9.58 11.59 3.05
N THR A 114 -10.73 12.17 3.41
CA THR A 114 -10.98 12.69 4.75
C THR A 114 -10.77 11.64 5.85
N PRO A 115 -11.21 10.38 5.70
CA PRO A 115 -10.95 9.37 6.72
C PRO A 115 -9.46 9.14 6.99
N ILE A 116 -8.63 9.16 5.94
CA ILE A 116 -7.18 9.01 6.07
C ILE A 116 -6.58 10.23 6.78
N LEU A 117 -6.99 11.43 6.37
CA LEU A 117 -6.53 12.66 7.00
C LEU A 117 -6.90 12.70 8.48
N SER A 118 -8.11 12.24 8.84
CA SER A 118 -8.54 12.16 10.24
C SER A 118 -7.63 11.25 11.06
N VAL A 119 -7.24 10.11 10.51
CA VAL A 119 -6.29 9.19 11.16
C VAL A 119 -4.95 9.90 11.42
N LEU A 120 -4.44 10.64 10.45
CA LEU A 120 -3.17 11.35 10.58
C LEU A 120 -3.25 12.49 11.61
N LEU A 121 -4.41 13.15 11.69
CA LEU A 121 -4.64 14.23 12.65
C LEU A 121 -4.75 13.73 14.10
N ASP A 122 -5.18 12.49 14.31
CA ASP A 122 -5.28 11.89 15.64
C ASP A 122 -3.91 11.59 16.27
N GLY A 123 -2.85 11.78 15.51
CA GLY A 123 -1.48 11.53 15.97
C GLY A 123 -1.02 10.11 15.67
N GLY A 124 0.29 9.94 15.64
CA GLY A 124 0.91 8.70 15.25
C GLY A 124 1.09 8.61 13.73
N THR A 125 1.91 7.68 13.32
CA THR A 125 2.21 7.44 11.92
C THR A 125 1.28 6.36 11.37
N ALA A 126 0.69 6.61 10.20
CA ALA A 126 -0.09 5.61 9.46
C ALA A 126 0.71 5.10 8.27
N ALA A 127 0.52 3.83 7.93
CA ALA A 127 1.15 3.19 6.78
C ALA A 127 0.10 2.81 5.74
N LEU A 128 0.27 3.27 4.51
CA LEU A 128 -0.45 2.72 3.36
C LEU A 128 0.22 1.40 2.96
N PHE A 129 -0.56 0.36 2.82
CA PHE A 129 -0.05 -0.99 2.61
C PHE A 129 -0.64 -1.63 1.35
N CYS A 130 0.23 -2.16 0.52
CA CYS A 130 -0.11 -2.98 -0.64
C CYS A 130 0.89 -4.13 -0.76
N VAL A 131 1.22 -4.58 -1.97
CA VAL A 131 1.99 -5.81 -2.16
C VAL A 131 3.40 -5.55 -2.65
N GLU A 132 3.56 -4.75 -3.69
CA GLU A 132 4.83 -4.55 -4.39
C GLU A 132 5.89 -3.90 -3.48
N SER A 133 7.15 -4.33 -3.62
CA SER A 133 8.25 -3.76 -2.83
C SER A 133 8.62 -2.35 -3.28
N ASP A 134 8.60 -2.10 -4.58
CA ASP A 134 8.87 -0.77 -5.12
C ASP A 134 7.61 0.07 -5.09
N PRO A 135 7.59 1.23 -4.40
CA PRO A 135 6.41 2.09 -4.35
C PRO A 135 5.96 2.58 -5.72
N GLY A 136 6.90 2.76 -6.66
CA GLY A 136 6.59 3.15 -8.04
C GLY A 136 5.81 2.09 -8.82
N ALA A 137 5.82 0.85 -8.35
CA ALA A 137 5.12 -0.27 -8.97
C ALA A 137 3.70 -0.48 -8.42
N CYS A 138 3.24 0.38 -7.53
CA CYS A 138 2.01 0.16 -6.77
C CYS A 138 1.17 1.43 -6.68
N HIS A 139 -0.15 1.26 -6.70
CA HIS A 139 -1.10 2.38 -6.56
C HIS A 139 -0.98 3.14 -5.24
N ARG A 140 -0.38 2.55 -4.19
CA ARG A 140 -0.16 3.26 -2.92
C ARG A 140 0.68 4.53 -3.11
N SER A 141 1.60 4.54 -4.07
CA SER A 141 2.40 5.72 -4.37
C SER A 141 1.56 6.86 -4.95
N LEU A 142 0.52 6.53 -5.71
CA LEU A 142 -0.39 7.52 -6.29
C LEU A 142 -1.24 8.18 -5.19
N ILE A 143 -1.73 7.39 -4.24
CA ILE A 143 -2.46 7.90 -3.08
C ILE A 143 -1.56 8.81 -2.24
N ALA A 144 -0.37 8.35 -1.94
CA ALA A 144 0.61 9.11 -1.14
C ALA A 144 0.96 10.43 -1.80
N ARG A 145 1.19 10.43 -3.11
CA ARG A 145 1.48 11.65 -3.86
C ARG A 145 0.32 12.66 -3.78
N ARG A 146 -0.92 12.19 -3.90
CA ARG A 146 -2.11 13.03 -3.79
C ARG A 146 -2.18 13.69 -2.40
N LEU A 147 -1.92 12.93 -1.35
CA LEU A 147 -1.90 13.45 0.02
C LEU A 147 -0.78 14.48 0.20
N ALA A 148 0.41 14.21 -0.32
CA ALA A 148 1.53 15.14 -0.24
C ALA A 148 1.24 16.46 -0.97
N GLU A 149 0.72 16.37 -2.19
CA GLU A 149 0.50 17.55 -3.04
C GLU A 149 -0.66 18.42 -2.57
N ARG A 150 -1.76 17.80 -2.11
CA ARG A 150 -2.98 18.54 -1.76
C ARG A 150 -3.12 18.86 -0.27
N HIS A 151 -2.51 18.06 0.58
CA HIS A 151 -2.70 18.16 2.03
C HIS A 151 -1.40 18.31 2.81
N HIS A 152 -0.29 18.52 2.12
CA HIS A 152 1.04 18.75 2.71
C HIS A 152 1.47 17.64 3.68
N VAL A 153 1.11 16.38 3.36
CA VAL A 153 1.52 15.21 4.13
C VAL A 153 2.95 14.85 3.73
N THR A 154 3.82 14.64 4.73
CA THR A 154 5.16 14.11 4.48
C THR A 154 5.07 12.60 4.30
N VAL A 155 5.66 12.09 3.22
CA VAL A 155 5.60 10.65 2.87
C VAL A 155 6.99 10.05 2.85
N GLU A 156 7.13 8.89 3.48
CA GLU A 156 8.32 8.05 3.41
C GLU A 156 7.92 6.66 2.94
N HIS A 157 8.62 6.14 1.93
CA HIS A 157 8.38 4.79 1.43
C HIS A 157 9.31 3.81 2.13
N LEU A 158 8.75 2.95 2.98
CA LEU A 158 9.53 1.95 3.70
C LEU A 158 9.84 0.77 2.77
N ARG A 159 11.11 0.40 2.72
CA ARG A 159 11.59 -0.74 1.93
C ARG A 159 12.18 -1.78 2.87
N PRO A 160 12.33 -3.04 2.42
CA PRO A 160 13.14 -4.01 3.17
C PRO A 160 14.54 -3.43 3.43
N TRP A 161 15.12 -3.80 4.57
CA TRP A 161 16.45 -3.31 4.97
C TRP A 161 17.53 -3.64 3.96
#